data_3793dd89824878b2ffa5e01b19ea4e45
#
_entry.id   3793dd89824878b2ffa5e01b19ea4e45
#
_cell.length_a   1.000
_cell.length_b   1.000
_cell.length_c   1.000
_cell.angle_alpha   90.00
_cell.angle_beta   90.00
_cell.angle_gamma   90.00
#
_symmetry.space_group_name_H-M   'P 1'
#
loop_
_entity.id
_entity.type
_entity.pdbx_description
1 polymer ?
#
loop_
_entity_poly.entity_id
_entity_poly.type
_entity_poly.pdbx_seq_one_letter_code
_entity_poly.pdbx_strand_id
1 'polypeptide(L)'
;MTKLLLSAVIAVGVILTSSFGFNKTPDDQTVKYNTEYVIVLVIDGPRFTETFGDSTYKYIPHLGNELKKEGVLLSNFRNNGPTYTISGHSAIVTGRYQHISNAGKQFPKYPSMFQYYLKEKAVPKSDAWVISSKGKLEVLGNTTYKKWSNVFKPCTYCGLNGNGADYTGDQETFDKVKDVLSAEKPPHLMLINLLAADSYAHSKEWDRYLRSIQQCDDYAFHLWNFIQSNEKLKDKTALIITNDHGRHLDGHKDGYISHGDNCEGCRHISLLAIGPDFKQNVESKDCAEQLDISKTISEILHFSMPTGKGRVLKELFK
;
A
#
# COMPACT_ATOMS: atom_id res chain seq x y z
N MET A 1 49.00 78.53 24.91
CA MET A 1 47.70 77.94 25.12
C MET A 1 46.97 77.75 23.75
N THR A 2 47.21 76.64 23.13
CA THR A 2 46.77 76.35 21.74
C THR A 2 45.63 75.36 21.78
N LYS A 3 44.46 75.75 21.32
CA LYS A 3 43.25 74.88 21.22
C LYS A 3 43.32 74.09 19.92
N LEU A 4 43.34 72.76 20.01
CA LEU A 4 43.16 71.87 18.88
C LEU A 4 41.64 71.66 18.62
N LEU A 5 41.23 71.97 17.41
CA LEU A 5 39.89 71.65 16.89
C LEU A 5 39.95 70.25 16.23
N LEU A 6 39.17 69.34 16.71
CA LEU A 6 39.02 68.00 16.17
C LEU A 6 37.80 68.01 15.22
N SER A 7 38.03 67.86 13.94
CA SER A 7 36.97 67.74 12.93
C SER A 7 36.52 66.24 12.80
N ALA A 8 35.29 65.96 13.13
CA ALA A 8 34.65 64.63 12.93
C ALA A 8 34.18 64.52 11.49
N VAL A 9 34.71 63.54 10.75
CA VAL A 9 34.20 63.14 9.43
C VAL A 9 33.12 62.04 9.63
N ILE A 10 31.92 62.36 9.30
CA ILE A 10 30.81 61.38 9.29
C ILE A 10 30.80 60.71 7.92
N ALA A 11 31.18 59.43 7.88
CA ALA A 11 31.02 58.57 6.70
C ALA A 11 29.62 57.99 6.67
N VAL A 12 28.79 58.42 5.72
CA VAL A 12 27.47 57.83 5.44
C VAL A 12 27.67 56.58 4.60
N GLY A 13 27.55 55.42 5.24
CA GLY A 13 27.55 54.13 4.55
C GLY A 13 26.18 53.87 3.93
N VAL A 14 26.10 53.88 2.60
CA VAL A 14 24.91 53.42 1.86
C VAL A 14 24.89 51.89 1.88
N ILE A 15 24.00 51.30 2.66
CA ILE A 15 23.73 49.86 2.61
C ILE A 15 22.81 49.58 1.45
N LEU A 16 23.33 49.05 0.34
CA LEU A 16 22.61 48.48 -0.74
C LEU A 16 22.06 47.09 -0.29
N THR A 17 20.81 47.04 0.14
CA THR A 17 20.08 45.79 0.34
C THR A 17 19.67 45.24 -1.01
N SER A 18 20.46 44.33 -1.58
CA SER A 18 20.05 43.50 -2.69
C SER A 18 18.98 42.50 -2.20
N SER A 19 17.71 42.80 -2.44
CA SER A 19 16.63 41.86 -2.31
C SER A 19 16.79 40.76 -3.36
N PHE A 20 17.34 39.61 -2.96
CA PHE A 20 17.21 38.38 -3.75
C PHE A 20 15.73 37.98 -3.73
N GLY A 21 15.02 38.40 -4.74
CA GLY A 21 13.72 37.83 -5.06
C GLY A 21 13.89 36.35 -5.41
N PHE A 22 13.46 35.44 -4.55
CA PHE A 22 13.25 34.06 -4.93
C PHE A 22 12.14 34.08 -5.99
N ASN A 23 12.54 34.02 -7.25
CA ASN A 23 11.61 33.68 -8.33
C ASN A 23 11.12 32.26 -8.03
N LYS A 24 9.90 32.11 -7.52
CA LYS A 24 9.14 30.88 -7.61
C LYS A 24 9.06 30.54 -9.09
N THR A 25 9.68 29.43 -9.48
CA THR A 25 9.47 28.84 -10.79
C THR A 25 7.96 28.60 -10.95
N PRO A 26 7.33 29.06 -12.04
CA PRO A 26 5.94 28.73 -12.32
C PRO A 26 5.94 27.29 -12.82
N ASP A 27 5.59 26.36 -12.01
CA ASP A 27 4.95 25.09 -12.35
C ASP A 27 5.04 24.07 -11.18
N ASP A 28 4.46 24.42 -10.04
CA ASP A 28 4.05 23.43 -9.05
C ASP A 28 2.49 23.46 -9.01
N GLN A 29 1.87 23.15 -10.16
CA GLN A 29 0.47 22.81 -10.16
C GLN A 29 0.36 21.43 -9.50
N THR A 30 0.07 21.42 -8.21
CA THR A 30 -0.28 20.17 -7.51
C THR A 30 -1.39 19.50 -8.29
N VAL A 31 -1.11 18.34 -8.87
CA VAL A 31 -2.10 17.54 -9.58
C VAL A 31 -3.25 17.29 -8.60
N LYS A 32 -4.46 17.69 -8.98
CA LYS A 32 -5.63 17.47 -8.14
C LYS A 32 -6.24 16.12 -8.49
N TYR A 33 -6.25 15.21 -7.57
CA TYR A 33 -6.93 13.93 -7.68
C TYR A 33 -8.36 14.02 -7.17
N ASN A 34 -9.26 13.22 -7.76
CA ASN A 34 -10.62 13.02 -7.27
C ASN A 34 -10.67 11.99 -6.13
N THR A 35 -9.64 11.17 -6.04
CA THR A 35 -9.50 10.15 -5.00
C THR A 35 -9.29 10.79 -3.63
N GLU A 36 -10.19 10.50 -2.71
CA GLU A 36 -10.12 10.89 -1.31
C GLU A 36 -9.75 9.68 -0.42
N TYR A 37 -10.14 8.47 -0.82
CA TYR A 37 -9.96 7.22 -0.07
C TYR A 37 -9.08 6.25 -0.85
N VAL A 38 -8.16 5.59 -0.17
CA VAL A 38 -7.34 4.53 -0.78
C VAL A 38 -7.42 3.26 0.06
N ILE A 39 -7.83 2.17 -0.58
CA ILE A 39 -7.91 0.85 0.02
C ILE A 39 -6.96 -0.08 -0.74
N VAL A 40 -6.05 -0.72 0.00
CA VAL A 40 -5.16 -1.75 -0.53
C VAL A 40 -5.66 -3.11 -0.06
N LEU A 41 -6.10 -3.96 -0.99
CA LEU A 41 -6.47 -5.35 -0.74
C LEU A 41 -5.31 -6.25 -1.12
N VAL A 42 -4.74 -6.95 -0.15
CA VAL A 42 -3.66 -7.91 -0.35
C VAL A 42 -4.22 -9.32 -0.22
N ILE A 43 -4.18 -10.09 -1.31
CA ILE A 43 -4.47 -11.52 -1.32
C ILE A 43 -3.16 -12.25 -1.07
N ASP A 44 -3.05 -12.95 0.07
CA ASP A 44 -1.81 -13.54 0.56
C ASP A 44 -1.43 -14.79 -0.27
N GLY A 45 -0.33 -14.73 -0.97
CA GLY A 45 0.39 -15.85 -1.53
C GLY A 45 -0.22 -16.69 -2.67
N PRO A 46 -1.18 -16.24 -3.49
CA PRO A 46 -1.55 -16.99 -4.69
C PRO A 46 -0.43 -16.92 -5.75
N ARG A 47 -0.29 -17.95 -6.57
CA ARG A 47 0.59 -17.91 -7.74
C ARG A 47 -0.06 -17.08 -8.86
N PHE A 48 0.77 -16.41 -9.64
CA PHE A 48 0.31 -15.70 -10.84
C PHE A 48 -0.35 -16.65 -11.85
N THR A 49 0.12 -17.90 -11.94
CA THR A 49 -0.38 -18.94 -12.84
C THR A 49 -1.83 -19.36 -12.60
N GLU A 50 -2.35 -19.26 -11.38
CA GLU A 50 -3.75 -19.56 -11.05
C GLU A 50 -4.61 -18.27 -10.99
N THR A 51 -4.01 -17.10 -11.27
CA THR A 51 -4.70 -15.82 -11.29
C THR A 51 -4.64 -15.17 -12.67
N PHE A 52 -4.03 -14.02 -12.83
CA PHE A 52 -3.96 -13.30 -14.11
C PHE A 52 -3.09 -13.99 -15.18
N GLY A 53 -2.29 -14.97 -14.81
CA GLY A 53 -1.53 -15.81 -15.76
C GLY A 53 -2.39 -16.88 -16.46
N ASP A 54 -3.56 -17.21 -15.94
CA ASP A 54 -4.57 -18.06 -16.60
C ASP A 54 -5.51 -17.18 -17.43
N SER A 55 -5.37 -17.19 -18.74
CA SER A 55 -6.19 -16.38 -19.65
C SER A 55 -7.70 -16.72 -19.61
N THR A 56 -8.08 -17.86 -19.01
CA THR A 56 -9.49 -18.23 -18.83
C THR A 56 -10.10 -17.57 -17.60
N TYR A 57 -9.25 -17.07 -16.66
CA TYR A 57 -9.66 -16.47 -15.39
C TYR A 57 -10.60 -17.33 -14.54
N LYS A 58 -10.51 -18.68 -14.68
CA LYS A 58 -11.49 -19.60 -14.06
C LYS A 58 -11.55 -19.54 -12.54
N TYR A 59 -10.46 -19.09 -11.89
CA TYR A 59 -10.39 -18.94 -10.44
C TYR A 59 -10.51 -17.48 -9.99
N ILE A 60 -10.52 -16.53 -10.94
CA ILE A 60 -10.68 -15.10 -10.68
C ILE A 60 -11.64 -14.46 -11.69
N PRO A 61 -12.87 -15.01 -11.87
CA PRO A 61 -13.80 -14.52 -12.90
C PRO A 61 -14.15 -13.05 -12.75
N HIS A 62 -14.31 -12.55 -11.53
CA HIS A 62 -14.63 -11.15 -11.28
C HIS A 62 -13.43 -10.24 -11.53
N LEU A 63 -12.26 -10.55 -10.97
CA LEU A 63 -11.04 -9.78 -11.22
C LEU A 63 -10.67 -9.77 -12.70
N GLY A 64 -10.75 -10.93 -13.37
CA GLY A 64 -10.31 -11.09 -14.75
C GLY A 64 -11.28 -10.53 -15.80
N ASN A 65 -12.59 -10.68 -15.60
CA ASN A 65 -13.59 -10.34 -16.63
C ASN A 65 -14.38 -9.06 -16.34
N GLU A 66 -14.47 -8.64 -15.08
CA GLU A 66 -15.26 -7.47 -14.66
C GLU A 66 -14.34 -6.35 -14.16
N LEU A 67 -13.68 -6.52 -13.01
CA LEU A 67 -12.90 -5.47 -12.35
C LEU A 67 -11.71 -5.00 -13.19
N LYS A 68 -11.07 -5.88 -13.95
CA LYS A 68 -9.98 -5.51 -14.88
C LYS A 68 -10.42 -4.43 -15.88
N LYS A 69 -11.69 -4.42 -16.29
CA LYS A 69 -12.24 -3.41 -17.21
C LYS A 69 -12.42 -2.03 -16.57
N GLU A 70 -12.55 -2.01 -15.25
CA GLU A 70 -12.71 -0.78 -14.45
C GLU A 70 -11.40 -0.05 -14.18
N GLY A 71 -10.24 -0.68 -14.47
CA GLY A 71 -8.96 -0.13 -14.06
C GLY A 71 -7.77 -0.50 -14.94
N VAL A 72 -6.60 -0.49 -14.30
CA VAL A 72 -5.30 -0.82 -14.90
C VAL A 72 -4.73 -2.05 -14.23
N LEU A 73 -4.45 -3.09 -15.01
CA LEU A 73 -3.69 -4.27 -14.60
C LEU A 73 -2.21 -4.10 -14.93
N LEU A 74 -1.34 -4.17 -13.91
CA LEU A 74 0.09 -4.36 -14.10
C LEU A 74 0.39 -5.86 -13.99
N SER A 75 0.49 -6.55 -15.13
CA SER A 75 0.69 -8.00 -15.17
C SER A 75 2.16 -8.43 -14.98
N ASN A 76 3.11 -7.50 -15.10
CA ASN A 76 4.52 -7.70 -14.76
C ASN A 76 4.90 -6.98 -13.45
N PHE A 77 4.10 -7.19 -12.41
CA PHE A 77 4.33 -6.62 -11.10
C PHE A 77 5.14 -7.58 -10.22
N ARG A 78 6.08 -7.05 -9.41
CA ARG A 78 7.10 -7.86 -8.75
C ARG A 78 7.26 -7.58 -7.26
N ASN A 79 7.53 -8.64 -6.50
CA ASN A 79 8.22 -8.57 -5.22
C ASN A 79 9.72 -8.86 -5.44
N ASN A 80 10.55 -7.84 -5.55
CA ASN A 80 11.99 -7.96 -5.74
C ASN A 80 12.78 -8.11 -4.41
N GLY A 81 12.08 -8.18 -3.28
CA GLY A 81 12.63 -8.43 -1.96
C GLY A 81 12.38 -9.84 -1.42
N PRO A 82 12.47 -10.03 -0.10
CA PRO A 82 12.15 -11.30 0.53
C PRO A 82 10.66 -11.63 0.39
N THR A 83 10.37 -12.78 -0.18
CA THR A 83 9.02 -13.26 -0.52
C THR A 83 8.34 -13.98 0.65
N TYR A 84 8.29 -13.30 1.80
CA TYR A 84 7.59 -13.73 3.02
C TYR A 84 6.49 -12.71 3.36
N THR A 85 5.44 -13.17 4.04
CA THR A 85 4.27 -12.36 4.37
C THR A 85 4.64 -10.99 4.98
N ILE A 86 5.39 -10.97 6.10
CA ILE A 86 5.71 -9.69 6.76
C ILE A 86 6.64 -8.83 5.91
N SER A 87 7.61 -9.43 5.20
CA SER A 87 8.53 -8.69 4.35
C SER A 87 7.83 -8.06 3.15
N GLY A 88 6.93 -8.81 2.48
CA GLY A 88 6.13 -8.31 1.36
C GLY A 88 5.20 -7.18 1.79
N HIS A 89 4.40 -7.39 2.86
CA HIS A 89 3.54 -6.34 3.40
C HIS A 89 4.35 -5.11 3.88
N SER A 90 5.52 -5.33 4.52
CA SER A 90 6.40 -4.22 4.90
C SER A 90 6.89 -3.43 3.69
N ALA A 91 7.20 -4.11 2.57
CA ALA A 91 7.58 -3.45 1.33
C ALA A 91 6.45 -2.56 0.80
N ILE A 92 5.21 -3.10 0.78
CA ILE A 92 4.01 -2.36 0.36
C ILE A 92 3.82 -1.09 1.20
N VAL A 93 3.90 -1.18 2.53
CA VAL A 93 3.55 -0.04 3.40
C VAL A 93 4.69 0.93 3.66
N THR A 94 5.96 0.51 3.53
CA THR A 94 7.13 1.38 3.81
C THR A 94 7.84 1.89 2.56
N GLY A 95 7.54 1.30 1.39
CA GLY A 95 8.29 1.55 0.16
C GLY A 95 9.75 1.08 0.25
N ARG A 96 10.04 0.03 1.04
CA ARG A 96 11.38 -0.50 1.28
C ARG A 96 11.38 -2.02 1.41
N TYR A 97 12.26 -2.67 0.68
CA TYR A 97 12.57 -4.08 0.96
C TYR A 97 13.40 -4.20 2.24
N GLN A 98 13.03 -5.16 3.07
CA GLN A 98 13.65 -5.40 4.37
C GLN A 98 13.66 -6.89 4.67
N HIS A 99 14.79 -7.37 5.21
CA HIS A 99 14.81 -8.65 5.88
C HIS A 99 14.23 -8.47 7.28
N ILE A 100 13.04 -8.99 7.48
CA ILE A 100 12.29 -8.92 8.73
C ILE A 100 11.76 -10.31 9.09
N SER A 101 11.79 -10.66 10.37
CA SER A 101 11.29 -11.95 10.83
C SER A 101 9.82 -12.15 10.52
N ASN A 102 9.46 -13.29 9.94
CA ASN A 102 8.07 -13.63 9.62
C ASN A 102 7.24 -14.07 10.84
N ALA A 103 7.82 -14.00 12.06
CA ALA A 103 7.17 -14.42 13.30
C ALA A 103 6.25 -13.36 13.96
N GLY A 104 6.12 -12.16 13.38
CA GLY A 104 5.27 -11.10 13.95
C GLY A 104 5.80 -10.42 15.21
N LYS A 105 7.09 -10.58 15.53
CA LYS A 105 7.71 -9.99 16.72
C LYS A 105 8.65 -8.83 16.46
N GLN A 106 8.89 -8.52 15.18
CA GLN A 106 9.80 -7.47 14.75
C GLN A 106 9.05 -6.43 13.95
N PHE A 107 9.16 -5.17 14.36
CA PHE A 107 8.62 -4.05 13.58
C PHE A 107 9.48 -3.71 12.37
N PRO A 108 8.91 -3.18 11.28
CA PRO A 108 9.66 -2.58 10.17
C PRO A 108 10.68 -1.53 10.64
N LYS A 109 11.79 -1.42 9.92
CA LYS A 109 12.85 -0.43 10.21
C LYS A 109 12.44 1.00 9.85
N TYR A 110 11.49 1.19 8.94
CA TYR A 110 11.10 2.48 8.41
C TYR A 110 9.63 2.75 8.72
N PRO A 111 9.22 4.02 8.88
CA PRO A 111 7.83 4.38 9.07
C PRO A 111 6.98 3.94 7.88
N SER A 112 5.76 3.52 8.16
CA SER A 112 4.78 3.14 7.13
C SER A 112 4.09 4.36 6.52
N MET A 113 3.45 4.16 5.36
CA MET A 113 2.57 5.15 4.74
C MET A 113 1.49 5.64 5.70
N PHE A 114 0.98 4.79 6.59
CA PHE A 114 0.01 5.17 7.61
C PHE A 114 0.56 6.21 8.57
N GLN A 115 1.79 5.99 9.08
CA GLN A 115 2.41 6.91 10.02
C GLN A 115 2.71 8.27 9.36
N TYR A 116 3.22 8.27 8.12
CA TYR A 116 3.44 9.51 7.37
C TYR A 116 2.14 10.25 7.11
N TYR A 117 1.11 9.54 6.64
CA TYR A 117 -0.21 10.09 6.37
C TYR A 117 -0.81 10.74 7.62
N LEU A 118 -0.92 9.99 8.73
CA LEU A 118 -1.50 10.50 9.99
C LEU A 118 -0.78 11.73 10.52
N LYS A 119 0.56 11.76 10.40
CA LYS A 119 1.35 12.90 10.83
C LYS A 119 1.12 14.13 9.95
N GLU A 120 1.26 13.99 8.64
CA GLU A 120 1.23 15.15 7.73
C GLU A 120 -0.17 15.72 7.57
N LYS A 121 -1.19 14.87 7.59
CA LYS A 121 -2.59 15.32 7.55
C LYS A 121 -3.11 15.79 8.91
N ALA A 122 -2.38 15.56 10.00
CA ALA A 122 -2.78 15.89 11.35
C ALA A 122 -4.19 15.33 11.73
N VAL A 123 -4.48 14.10 11.28
CA VAL A 123 -5.77 13.41 11.48
C VAL A 123 -5.67 12.35 12.56
N PRO A 124 -6.80 11.93 13.16
CA PRO A 124 -6.81 10.92 14.21
C PRO A 124 -6.42 9.53 13.66
N LYS A 125 -5.95 8.63 14.55
CA LYS A 125 -5.54 7.27 14.18
C LYS A 125 -6.62 6.47 13.44
N SER A 126 -7.90 6.76 13.70
CA SER A 126 -9.05 6.13 13.06
C SER A 126 -9.18 6.45 11.58
N ASP A 127 -8.39 7.38 11.07
CA ASP A 127 -8.35 7.74 9.65
C ASP A 127 -7.44 6.83 8.81
N ALA A 128 -6.71 5.92 9.47
CA ALA A 128 -5.87 4.92 8.84
C ALA A 128 -6.00 3.56 9.54
N TRP A 129 -6.17 2.47 8.76
CA TRP A 129 -6.41 1.14 9.28
C TRP A 129 -5.56 0.06 8.63
N VAL A 130 -5.18 -0.93 9.45
CA VAL A 130 -4.68 -2.24 9.01
C VAL A 130 -5.65 -3.30 9.53
N ILE A 131 -6.33 -4.00 8.62
CA ILE A 131 -7.27 -5.06 8.93
C ILE A 131 -6.75 -6.34 8.26
N SER A 132 -6.51 -7.38 9.04
CA SER A 132 -5.83 -8.58 8.55
C SER A 132 -6.34 -9.85 9.19
N SER A 133 -6.51 -10.89 8.40
CA SER A 133 -6.77 -12.24 8.90
C SER A 133 -5.57 -12.84 9.66
N LYS A 134 -4.34 -12.32 9.45
CA LYS A 134 -3.12 -12.74 10.15
C LYS A 134 -2.76 -11.76 11.27
N GLY A 135 -2.80 -12.20 12.53
CA GLY A 135 -2.44 -11.39 13.70
C GLY A 135 -1.04 -10.79 13.62
N LYS A 136 -0.08 -11.55 13.09
CA LYS A 136 1.31 -11.12 12.93
C LYS A 136 1.49 -9.83 12.11
N LEU A 137 0.51 -9.42 11.31
CA LEU A 137 0.56 -8.18 10.51
C LEU A 137 0.26 -6.91 11.31
N GLU A 138 -0.10 -7.00 12.58
CA GLU A 138 -0.19 -5.84 13.47
C GLU A 138 1.13 -5.05 13.54
N VAL A 139 2.27 -5.70 13.31
CA VAL A 139 3.59 -5.04 13.26
C VAL A 139 3.70 -3.93 12.22
N LEU A 140 2.83 -3.93 11.19
CA LEU A 140 2.80 -2.89 10.15
C LEU A 140 2.37 -1.51 10.68
N GLY A 141 1.68 -1.48 11.81
CA GLY A 141 1.23 -0.24 12.47
C GLY A 141 2.33 0.53 13.19
N ASN A 142 3.57 0.00 13.26
CA ASN A 142 4.65 0.61 14.02
C ASN A 142 6.01 0.42 13.32
N THR A 143 7.07 1.02 13.89
CA THR A 143 8.43 0.95 13.34
C THR A 143 9.47 0.95 14.46
N THR A 144 10.67 0.44 14.17
CA THR A 144 11.85 0.61 15.04
C THR A 144 12.58 1.94 14.82
N TYR A 145 12.17 2.76 13.85
CA TYR A 145 12.79 4.06 13.60
C TYR A 145 12.53 5.01 14.76
N LYS A 146 13.57 5.32 15.55
CA LYS A 146 13.50 5.95 16.88
C LYS A 146 12.53 7.14 16.98
N LYS A 147 12.53 8.04 15.98
CA LYS A 147 11.68 9.24 15.96
C LYS A 147 10.20 8.94 15.65
N TRP A 148 9.89 7.72 15.19
CA TRP A 148 8.56 7.30 14.73
C TRP A 148 8.00 6.12 15.53
N SER A 149 8.83 5.52 16.38
CA SER A 149 8.41 4.39 17.21
C SER A 149 7.31 4.81 18.19
N ASN A 150 6.21 4.06 18.15
CA ASN A 150 5.00 4.26 18.98
C ASN A 150 4.25 5.59 18.77
N VAL A 151 4.55 6.34 17.69
CA VAL A 151 3.81 7.57 17.35
C VAL A 151 3.12 7.46 15.99
N PHE A 152 2.03 8.17 15.80
CA PHE A 152 1.23 8.17 14.56
C PHE A 152 0.81 6.77 14.11
N LYS A 153 0.47 5.90 15.06
CA LYS A 153 0.04 4.52 14.77
C LYS A 153 -1.39 4.51 14.21
N PRO A 154 -1.64 3.77 13.12
CA PRO A 154 -3.01 3.54 12.63
C PRO A 154 -3.82 2.71 13.64
N CYS A 155 -5.11 2.60 13.44
CA CYS A 155 -5.89 1.53 14.02
C CYS A 155 -5.52 0.17 13.40
N THR A 156 -5.55 -0.88 14.20
CA THR A 156 -5.29 -2.25 13.76
C THR A 156 -6.43 -3.17 14.21
N TYR A 157 -6.81 -4.12 13.35
CA TYR A 157 -7.64 -5.27 13.68
C TYR A 157 -7.02 -6.46 12.95
N CYS A 158 -6.16 -7.21 13.64
CA CYS A 158 -5.36 -8.27 13.04
C CYS A 158 -5.51 -9.56 13.82
N GLY A 159 -5.74 -10.68 13.12
CA GLY A 159 -5.89 -12.01 13.72
C GLY A 159 -7.18 -12.19 14.52
N LEU A 160 -7.18 -13.18 15.39
CA LEU A 160 -8.34 -13.60 16.15
C LEU A 160 -8.91 -12.44 17.00
N ASN A 161 -10.15 -12.08 16.76
CA ASN A 161 -10.81 -10.96 17.43
C ASN A 161 -10.03 -9.62 17.36
N GLY A 162 -9.14 -9.48 16.38
CA GLY A 162 -8.33 -8.27 16.20
C GLY A 162 -7.26 -8.03 17.26
N ASN A 163 -6.82 -9.07 17.99
CA ASN A 163 -5.93 -8.95 19.13
C ASN A 163 -4.42 -9.01 18.80
N GLY A 164 -4.05 -9.05 17.53
CA GLY A 164 -2.66 -9.13 17.07
C GLY A 164 -2.05 -10.53 17.15
N ALA A 165 -2.82 -11.55 17.51
CA ALA A 165 -2.37 -12.93 17.63
C ALA A 165 -3.19 -13.86 16.73
N ASP A 166 -2.63 -15.06 16.47
CA ASP A 166 -3.28 -16.12 15.71
C ASP A 166 -3.83 -15.72 14.33
N TYR A 167 -4.85 -16.41 13.88
CA TYR A 167 -5.53 -16.18 12.60
C TYR A 167 -7.03 -16.09 12.82
N THR A 168 -7.69 -15.24 12.02
CA THR A 168 -9.15 -15.27 11.87
C THR A 168 -9.52 -15.66 10.45
N GLY A 169 -10.78 -16.00 10.20
CA GLY A 169 -11.28 -16.29 8.85
C GLY A 169 -11.34 -15.02 7.99
N ASP A 170 -11.20 -15.18 6.66
CA ASP A 170 -11.31 -14.06 5.72
C ASP A 170 -12.71 -13.43 5.75
N GLN A 171 -13.75 -14.19 6.06
CA GLN A 171 -15.10 -13.67 6.24
C GLN A 171 -15.19 -12.68 7.41
N GLU A 172 -14.60 -13.01 8.58
CA GLU A 172 -14.58 -12.12 9.74
C GLU A 172 -13.79 -10.85 9.45
N THR A 173 -12.66 -10.99 8.75
CA THR A 173 -11.86 -9.85 8.26
C THR A 173 -12.68 -8.95 7.35
N PHE A 174 -13.40 -9.54 6.38
CA PHE A 174 -14.23 -8.81 5.43
C PHE A 174 -15.42 -8.11 6.11
N ASP A 175 -16.05 -8.77 7.09
CA ASP A 175 -17.13 -8.16 7.87
C ASP A 175 -16.62 -6.96 8.68
N LYS A 176 -15.41 -7.06 9.27
CA LYS A 176 -14.78 -5.94 9.94
C LYS A 176 -14.45 -4.78 8.99
N VAL A 177 -14.03 -5.06 7.77
CA VAL A 177 -13.80 -4.05 6.72
C VAL A 177 -15.10 -3.28 6.44
N LYS A 178 -16.22 -3.98 6.22
CA LYS A 178 -17.52 -3.35 5.97
C LYS A 178 -17.99 -2.50 7.15
N ASP A 179 -17.81 -3.00 8.38
CA ASP A 179 -18.12 -2.27 9.61
C ASP A 179 -17.36 -0.93 9.67
N VAL A 180 -16.04 -0.97 9.43
CA VAL A 180 -15.20 0.24 9.48
C VAL A 180 -15.52 1.21 8.34
N LEU A 181 -15.78 0.72 7.14
CA LEU A 181 -16.14 1.57 5.99
C LEU A 181 -17.57 2.12 6.07
N SER A 182 -18.45 1.51 6.87
CA SER A 182 -19.82 1.98 7.12
C SER A 182 -19.88 3.11 8.16
N ALA A 183 -18.78 3.43 8.82
CA ALA A 183 -18.74 4.48 9.84
C ALA A 183 -19.20 5.84 9.29
N GLU A 184 -19.64 6.72 10.19
CA GLU A 184 -19.98 8.09 9.81
C GLU A 184 -18.83 8.83 9.12
N LYS A 185 -17.60 8.55 9.57
CA LYS A 185 -16.34 9.01 8.96
C LYS A 185 -15.48 7.81 8.61
N PRO A 186 -15.59 7.26 7.38
CA PRO A 186 -14.74 6.17 6.94
C PRO A 186 -13.27 6.61 6.86
N PRO A 187 -12.30 5.71 7.12
CA PRO A 187 -10.89 6.04 7.02
C PRO A 187 -10.47 6.32 5.58
N HIS A 188 -9.59 7.28 5.38
CA HIS A 188 -9.06 7.60 4.05
C HIS A 188 -7.98 6.63 3.58
N LEU A 189 -7.34 5.89 4.48
CA LEU A 189 -6.28 4.95 4.12
C LEU A 189 -6.44 3.61 4.85
N MET A 190 -6.59 2.52 4.08
CA MET A 190 -6.76 1.18 4.62
C MET A 190 -5.90 0.15 3.89
N LEU A 191 -5.35 -0.81 4.64
CA LEU A 191 -4.82 -2.05 4.10
C LEU A 191 -5.60 -3.22 4.67
N ILE A 192 -5.97 -4.15 3.77
CA ILE A 192 -6.69 -5.39 4.07
C ILE A 192 -5.79 -6.56 3.66
N ASN A 193 -5.69 -7.60 4.48
CA ASN A 193 -5.04 -8.86 4.11
C ASN A 193 -6.00 -10.03 4.29
N LEU A 194 -6.12 -10.86 3.24
CA LEU A 194 -6.86 -12.12 3.23
C LEU A 194 -5.87 -13.28 3.19
N LEU A 195 -6.00 -14.26 4.10
CA LEU A 195 -4.97 -15.28 4.34
C LEU A 195 -5.23 -16.63 3.68
N ALA A 196 -6.48 -16.94 3.28
CA ALA A 196 -6.91 -18.32 3.04
C ALA A 196 -6.10 -19.04 1.96
N ALA A 197 -5.72 -18.35 0.87
CA ALA A 197 -4.93 -18.95 -0.21
C ALA A 197 -3.56 -19.43 0.30
N ASP A 198 -2.84 -18.61 1.08
CA ASP A 198 -1.56 -18.98 1.66
C ASP A 198 -1.70 -20.13 2.67
N SER A 199 -2.71 -20.08 3.53
CA SER A 199 -2.95 -21.09 4.57
C SER A 199 -3.21 -22.48 3.98
N TYR A 200 -4.13 -22.58 3.01
CA TYR A 200 -4.44 -23.87 2.39
C TYR A 200 -3.32 -24.41 1.52
N ALA A 201 -2.54 -23.54 0.87
CA ALA A 201 -1.36 -23.98 0.16
C ALA A 201 -0.34 -24.61 1.10
N HIS A 202 -0.01 -23.98 2.23
CA HIS A 202 0.88 -24.54 3.26
C HIS A 202 0.37 -25.87 3.84
N SER A 203 -0.95 -26.01 3.94
CA SER A 203 -1.60 -27.26 4.40
C SER A 203 -1.61 -28.36 3.34
N LYS A 204 -1.05 -28.13 2.13
CA LYS A 204 -1.06 -29.06 0.98
C LYS A 204 -2.45 -29.40 0.44
N GLU A 205 -3.40 -28.50 0.63
CA GLU A 205 -4.81 -28.70 0.27
C GLU A 205 -5.11 -27.99 -1.05
N TRP A 206 -4.67 -28.58 -2.18
CA TRP A 206 -4.76 -27.96 -3.51
C TRP A 206 -6.17 -27.46 -3.86
N ASP A 207 -7.20 -28.30 -3.68
CA ASP A 207 -8.56 -27.89 -4.01
C ASP A 207 -9.10 -26.76 -3.12
N ARG A 208 -8.68 -26.71 -1.86
CA ARG A 208 -9.02 -25.59 -0.96
C ARG A 208 -8.24 -24.34 -1.30
N TYR A 209 -6.98 -24.47 -1.69
CA TYR A 209 -6.18 -23.36 -2.20
C TYR A 209 -6.85 -22.70 -3.41
N LEU A 210 -7.30 -23.48 -4.40
CA LEU A 210 -8.00 -22.96 -5.57
C LEU A 210 -9.34 -22.30 -5.21
N ARG A 211 -10.14 -22.96 -4.34
CA ARG A 211 -11.39 -22.37 -3.85
C ARG A 211 -11.17 -21.08 -3.05
N SER A 212 -10.08 -20.97 -2.31
CA SER A 212 -9.78 -19.75 -1.57
C SER A 212 -9.36 -18.60 -2.49
N ILE A 213 -8.72 -18.87 -3.62
CA ILE A 213 -8.50 -17.86 -4.66
C ILE A 213 -9.83 -17.34 -5.21
N GLN A 214 -10.79 -18.23 -5.51
CA GLN A 214 -12.15 -17.84 -5.94
C GLN A 214 -12.87 -17.02 -4.86
N GLN A 215 -12.75 -17.42 -3.60
CA GLN A 215 -13.35 -16.67 -2.49
C GLN A 215 -12.72 -15.27 -2.34
N CYS A 216 -11.41 -15.12 -2.55
CA CYS A 216 -10.76 -13.81 -2.54
C CYS A 216 -11.20 -12.94 -3.74
N ASP A 217 -11.46 -13.55 -4.89
CA ASP A 217 -12.05 -12.89 -6.06
C ASP A 217 -13.46 -12.36 -5.75
N ASP A 218 -14.29 -13.16 -5.10
CA ASP A 218 -15.63 -12.77 -4.62
C ASP A 218 -15.54 -11.60 -3.62
N TYR A 219 -14.60 -11.65 -2.65
CA TYR A 219 -14.41 -10.55 -1.70
C TYR A 219 -13.96 -9.25 -2.37
N ALA A 220 -13.07 -9.33 -3.36
CA ALA A 220 -12.64 -8.15 -4.12
C ALA A 220 -13.82 -7.51 -4.87
N PHE A 221 -14.66 -8.32 -5.51
CA PHE A 221 -15.86 -7.88 -6.21
C PHE A 221 -16.90 -7.28 -5.26
N HIS A 222 -17.18 -7.95 -4.14
CA HIS A 222 -18.11 -7.46 -3.15
C HIS A 222 -17.61 -6.18 -2.47
N LEU A 223 -16.30 -6.03 -2.24
CA LEU A 223 -15.72 -4.80 -1.71
C LEU A 223 -15.93 -3.64 -2.69
N TRP A 224 -15.63 -3.84 -3.98
CA TRP A 224 -15.84 -2.82 -4.99
C TRP A 224 -17.30 -2.40 -5.10
N ASN A 225 -18.22 -3.37 -5.14
CA ASN A 225 -19.66 -3.08 -5.16
C ASN A 225 -20.13 -2.34 -3.90
N PHE A 226 -19.62 -2.72 -2.73
CA PHE A 226 -19.89 -1.99 -1.48
C PHE A 226 -19.41 -0.54 -1.56
N ILE A 227 -18.19 -0.31 -2.05
CA ILE A 227 -17.65 1.04 -2.26
C ILE A 227 -18.54 1.85 -3.20
N GLN A 228 -18.94 1.27 -4.34
CA GLN A 228 -19.78 1.95 -5.33
C GLN A 228 -21.24 2.17 -4.88
N SER A 229 -21.72 1.40 -3.92
CA SER A 229 -23.05 1.61 -3.31
C SER A 229 -23.08 2.61 -2.15
N ASN A 230 -21.92 3.00 -1.64
CA ASN A 230 -21.80 3.92 -0.51
C ASN A 230 -21.56 5.36 -1.01
N GLU A 231 -22.50 6.27 -0.78
CA GLU A 231 -22.44 7.67 -1.27
C GLU A 231 -21.19 8.45 -0.83
N LYS A 232 -20.57 8.07 0.32
CA LYS A 232 -19.34 8.72 0.81
C LYS A 232 -18.10 8.25 0.09
N LEU A 233 -18.09 7.00 -0.39
CA LEU A 233 -16.95 6.33 -0.97
C LEU A 233 -17.00 6.29 -2.51
N LYS A 234 -18.21 6.24 -3.06
CA LYS A 234 -18.45 6.17 -4.50
C LYS A 234 -17.74 7.31 -5.22
N ASP A 235 -17.11 6.98 -6.34
CA ASP A 235 -16.37 7.92 -7.23
C ASP A 235 -15.24 8.70 -6.54
N LYS A 236 -14.85 8.31 -5.30
CA LYS A 236 -13.81 8.94 -4.49
C LYS A 236 -12.79 7.96 -3.95
N THR A 237 -12.96 6.67 -4.22
CA THR A 237 -12.11 5.61 -3.70
C THR A 237 -11.25 4.99 -4.78
N ALA A 238 -9.95 4.90 -4.52
CA ALA A 238 -9.04 4.03 -5.25
C ALA A 238 -8.92 2.68 -4.52
N LEU A 239 -9.19 1.58 -5.22
CA LEU A 239 -8.97 0.22 -4.76
C LEU A 239 -7.75 -0.35 -5.49
N ILE A 240 -6.72 -0.72 -4.74
CA ILE A 240 -5.50 -1.37 -5.24
C ILE A 240 -5.52 -2.81 -4.76
N ILE A 241 -5.57 -3.77 -5.67
CA ILE A 241 -5.58 -5.20 -5.38
C ILE A 241 -4.24 -5.78 -5.78
N THR A 242 -3.56 -6.47 -4.87
CA THR A 242 -2.22 -7.02 -5.11
C THR A 242 -1.95 -8.25 -4.23
N ASN A 243 -0.71 -8.76 -4.31
CA ASN A 243 -0.22 -9.87 -3.50
C ASN A 243 1.06 -9.44 -2.77
N ASP A 244 1.32 -10.03 -1.62
CA ASP A 244 2.56 -9.82 -0.87
C ASP A 244 3.72 -10.66 -1.40
N HIS A 245 3.44 -11.86 -1.92
CA HIS A 245 4.32 -12.76 -2.64
C HIS A 245 3.51 -13.76 -3.47
N GLY A 246 4.17 -14.45 -4.39
CA GLY A 246 3.68 -15.65 -5.03
C GLY A 246 4.19 -16.92 -4.35
N ARG A 247 4.24 -18.05 -5.08
CA ARG A 247 4.70 -19.35 -4.57
C ARG A 247 5.57 -20.04 -5.61
N HIS A 248 6.27 -21.11 -5.19
CA HIS A 248 7.04 -21.92 -6.12
C HIS A 248 6.15 -22.46 -7.24
N LEU A 249 6.69 -22.45 -8.47
CA LEU A 249 6.03 -23.09 -9.60
C LEU A 249 6.22 -24.62 -9.55
N ASP A 250 5.44 -25.34 -10.32
CA ASP A 250 5.57 -26.78 -10.43
C ASP A 250 6.97 -27.16 -10.94
N GLY A 251 7.54 -28.19 -10.35
CA GLY A 251 8.92 -28.61 -10.64
C GLY A 251 10.01 -27.84 -9.89
N HIS A 252 9.67 -26.77 -9.13
CA HIS A 252 10.60 -26.09 -8.25
C HIS A 252 10.27 -26.41 -6.79
N LYS A 253 11.22 -27.00 -6.04
CA LYS A 253 11.08 -27.42 -4.64
C LYS A 253 9.79 -28.22 -4.41
N ASP A 254 8.93 -27.72 -3.56
CA ASP A 254 7.64 -28.32 -3.18
C ASP A 254 6.43 -27.69 -3.90
N GLY A 255 6.69 -26.95 -4.99
CA GLY A 255 5.66 -26.33 -5.80
C GLY A 255 4.78 -25.34 -5.00
N TYR A 256 3.47 -25.36 -5.23
CA TYR A 256 2.54 -24.41 -4.63
C TYR A 256 2.52 -24.41 -3.07
N ILE A 257 3.18 -25.38 -2.42
CA ILE A 257 3.10 -25.56 -0.97
C ILE A 257 3.84 -24.46 -0.22
N SER A 258 5.00 -23.99 -0.75
CA SER A 258 5.78 -22.99 -0.06
C SER A 258 6.28 -21.84 -0.95
N HIS A 259 6.96 -20.91 -0.32
CA HIS A 259 7.50 -19.69 -0.90
C HIS A 259 8.72 -19.24 -0.05
N GLY A 260 9.30 -18.07 -0.34
CA GLY A 260 10.32 -17.44 0.50
C GLY A 260 11.71 -17.40 -0.13
N ASP A 261 11.86 -17.84 -1.37
CA ASP A 261 13.09 -17.70 -2.11
C ASP A 261 12.96 -16.68 -3.27
N ASN A 262 14.02 -16.56 -4.05
CA ASN A 262 14.08 -15.59 -5.14
C ASN A 262 13.60 -16.15 -6.48
N CYS A 263 12.88 -17.28 -6.50
CA CYS A 263 12.40 -17.87 -7.73
C CYS A 263 11.31 -17.01 -8.41
N GLU A 264 11.12 -17.24 -9.69
CA GLU A 264 10.15 -16.50 -10.51
C GLU A 264 8.75 -16.59 -9.91
N GLY A 265 8.27 -17.77 -9.54
CA GLY A 265 6.93 -17.95 -9.00
C GLY A 265 6.69 -17.23 -7.68
N CYS A 266 7.70 -17.09 -6.80
CA CYS A 266 7.59 -16.34 -5.56
C CYS A 266 7.58 -14.83 -5.79
N ARG A 267 8.23 -14.33 -6.84
CA ARG A 267 8.38 -12.91 -7.14
C ARG A 267 7.32 -12.36 -8.06
N HIS A 268 6.78 -13.17 -8.96
CA HIS A 268 5.78 -12.72 -9.92
C HIS A 268 4.41 -12.64 -9.28
N ILE A 269 3.94 -11.43 -9.11
CA ILE A 269 2.65 -11.07 -8.56
C ILE A 269 1.91 -10.15 -9.52
N SER A 270 0.78 -9.61 -9.12
CA SER A 270 0.02 -8.66 -9.94
C SER A 270 -0.41 -7.44 -9.14
N LEU A 271 -0.77 -6.37 -9.84
CA LEU A 271 -1.46 -5.22 -9.27
C LEU A 271 -2.59 -4.81 -10.19
N LEU A 272 -3.80 -4.76 -9.66
CA LEU A 272 -4.97 -4.15 -10.32
C LEU A 272 -5.35 -2.89 -9.55
N ALA A 273 -5.35 -1.74 -10.23
CA ALA A 273 -5.72 -0.44 -9.67
C ALA A 273 -7.02 0.06 -10.31
N ILE A 274 -8.04 0.31 -9.49
CA ILE A 274 -9.36 0.79 -9.90
C ILE A 274 -9.66 2.08 -9.14
N GLY A 275 -10.17 3.11 -9.81
CA GLY A 275 -10.53 4.37 -9.13
C GLY A 275 -10.74 5.53 -10.09
N PRO A 276 -11.22 6.68 -9.57
CA PRO A 276 -11.65 7.80 -10.41
C PRO A 276 -10.53 8.43 -11.23
N ASP A 277 -9.28 8.36 -10.75
CA ASP A 277 -8.13 8.99 -11.41
C ASP A 277 -7.33 8.01 -12.28
N PHE A 278 -7.67 6.72 -12.24
CA PHE A 278 -6.98 5.69 -13.01
C PHE A 278 -7.61 5.48 -14.39
N LYS A 279 -6.79 5.09 -15.36
CA LYS A 279 -7.26 4.61 -16.66
C LYS A 279 -8.16 3.40 -16.50
N GLN A 280 -8.98 3.11 -17.49
CA GLN A 280 -9.87 1.95 -17.50
C GLN A 280 -9.53 1.01 -18.64
N ASN A 281 -9.73 -0.29 -18.41
CA ASN A 281 -9.52 -1.35 -19.40
C ASN A 281 -8.11 -1.33 -20.02
N VAL A 282 -7.09 -1.09 -19.20
CA VAL A 282 -5.68 -1.07 -19.61
C VAL A 282 -4.93 -2.23 -18.96
N GLU A 283 -4.11 -2.91 -19.72
CA GLU A 283 -3.09 -3.83 -19.21
C GLU A 283 -1.71 -3.32 -19.60
N SER A 284 -0.84 -3.09 -18.62
CA SER A 284 0.57 -2.78 -18.83
C SER A 284 1.45 -3.96 -18.43
N LYS A 285 2.44 -4.23 -19.28
CA LYS A 285 3.53 -5.19 -19.03
C LYS A 285 4.81 -4.50 -18.57
N ASP A 286 4.78 -3.20 -18.33
CA ASP A 286 5.91 -2.46 -17.79
C ASP A 286 6.27 -3.00 -16.42
N CYS A 287 7.57 -3.08 -16.13
CA CYS A 287 8.04 -3.58 -14.85
C CYS A 287 7.73 -2.56 -13.74
N ALA A 288 7.02 -3.01 -12.72
CA ALA A 288 6.74 -2.26 -11.51
C ALA A 288 6.85 -3.18 -10.29
N GLU A 289 6.97 -2.62 -9.10
CA GLU A 289 7.26 -3.41 -7.91
C GLU A 289 6.52 -2.93 -6.66
N GLN A 290 6.46 -3.77 -5.65
CA GLN A 290 5.73 -3.50 -4.40
C GLN A 290 6.09 -2.16 -3.74
N LEU A 291 7.33 -1.71 -3.87
CA LEU A 291 7.79 -0.44 -3.31
C LEU A 291 7.03 0.76 -3.87
N ASP A 292 6.51 0.64 -5.09
CA ASP A 292 5.86 1.71 -5.82
C ASP A 292 4.45 2.02 -5.28
N ILE A 293 3.81 1.04 -4.60
CA ILE A 293 2.45 1.17 -4.06
C ILE A 293 2.36 2.36 -3.09
N SER A 294 3.15 2.33 -2.02
CA SER A 294 3.07 3.39 -1.01
C SER A 294 3.46 4.76 -1.55
N LYS A 295 4.38 4.81 -2.52
CA LYS A 295 4.75 6.06 -3.17
C LYS A 295 3.64 6.62 -4.04
N THR A 296 2.93 5.76 -4.77
CA THR A 296 1.75 6.12 -5.56
C THR A 296 0.60 6.59 -4.65
N ILE A 297 0.37 5.91 -3.52
CA ILE A 297 -0.62 6.33 -2.52
C ILE A 297 -0.26 7.70 -1.91
N SER A 298 1.03 7.92 -1.63
CA SER A 298 1.47 9.20 -1.08
C SER A 298 1.25 10.37 -2.03
N GLU A 299 1.39 10.13 -3.33
CA GLU A 299 1.06 11.10 -4.38
C GLU A 299 -0.44 11.42 -4.40
N ILE A 300 -1.29 10.40 -4.46
CA ILE A 300 -2.76 10.55 -4.52
C ILE A 300 -3.30 11.30 -3.30
N LEU A 301 -2.87 10.92 -2.10
CA LEU A 301 -3.34 11.50 -0.84
C LEU A 301 -2.51 12.72 -0.40
N HIS A 302 -1.58 13.20 -1.23
CA HIS A 302 -0.77 14.40 -0.99
C HIS A 302 -0.04 14.39 0.36
N PHE A 303 0.79 13.39 0.62
CA PHE A 303 1.71 13.35 1.74
C PHE A 303 3.08 12.81 1.33
N SER A 304 4.14 13.12 2.09
CA SER A 304 5.50 12.73 1.74
C SER A 304 5.91 11.42 2.36
N MET A 305 6.64 10.60 1.60
CA MET A 305 7.31 9.39 2.10
C MET A 305 8.83 9.45 1.85
N PRO A 306 9.58 10.25 2.61
CA PRO A 306 11.00 10.49 2.34
C PRO A 306 11.89 9.25 2.51
N THR A 307 11.45 8.25 3.26
CA THR A 307 12.19 6.99 3.39
C THR A 307 11.86 5.96 2.32
N GLY A 308 10.72 6.08 1.64
CA GLY A 308 10.32 5.20 0.53
C GLY A 308 11.29 5.31 -0.66
N LYS A 309 11.52 4.18 -1.34
CA LYS A 309 12.40 4.09 -2.53
C LYS A 309 11.65 3.81 -3.83
N GLY A 310 10.37 3.47 -3.74
CA GLY A 310 9.52 3.29 -4.90
C GLY A 310 9.33 4.58 -5.71
N ARG A 311 8.80 4.43 -6.90
CA ARG A 311 8.35 5.53 -7.77
C ARG A 311 6.83 5.67 -7.74
N VAL A 312 6.33 6.76 -8.25
CA VAL A 312 4.90 6.91 -8.58
C VAL A 312 4.61 6.12 -9.85
N LEU A 313 3.61 5.28 -9.82
CA LEU A 313 3.13 4.48 -10.97
C LEU A 313 2.30 5.38 -11.91
N LYS A 314 2.99 6.24 -12.66
CA LYS A 314 2.35 7.23 -13.55
C LYS A 314 1.50 6.58 -14.65
N GLU A 315 1.84 5.37 -15.05
CA GLU A 315 1.12 4.55 -16.02
C GLU A 315 -0.32 4.22 -15.61
N LEU A 316 -0.66 4.32 -14.33
CA LEU A 316 -2.02 4.10 -13.82
C LEU A 316 -2.96 5.26 -14.17
N PHE A 317 -2.47 6.50 -14.18
CA PHE A 317 -3.29 7.71 -14.21
C PHE A 317 -3.78 8.07 -15.62
N LYS A 318 -4.94 8.75 -15.65
CA LYS A 318 -5.56 9.34 -16.86
C LYS A 318 -4.69 10.43 -17.46
#